data_8f3609b40403df39db4be13353dad796
#
_entry.id   8f3609b40403df39db4be13353dad796
#
_cell.length_a   1.000
_cell.length_b   1.000
_cell.length_c   1.000
_cell.angle_alpha   90.00
_cell.angle_beta   90.00
_cell.angle_gamma   90.00
#
_symmetry.space_group_name_H-M   'P 1'
#
loop_
_entity.id
_entity.type
_entity.pdbx_description
1 polymer ?
#
loop_
_entity_poly.entity_id
_entity_poly.type
_entity_poly.pdbx_seq_one_letter_code
_entity_poly.pdbx_strand_id
1 'polypeptide(L)'
;MNIILLSLIKKLNLLFREEPEITEKEPEYFLTYWNPFGGKPVQVSYSPADDIKVILNKTPRYYPQDESSTERLLRDVENYITGKTVSLDYTDHHGNESKTDRITKASDAEALTPESLVELAIRINLLNSVDLKYLLVNGGTVNIHFWDPGKDFRYRQIGSSLKKI
;
A
#
# COMPACT_ATOMS: atom_id res chain seq x y z
N MET A 1 26.75 -7.48 6.74
CA MET A 1 25.61 -6.54 6.80
C MET A 1 26.14 -5.21 7.34
N ASN A 2 25.85 -4.13 6.66
CA ASN A 2 26.40 -2.83 7.06
C ASN A 2 25.58 -2.15 8.18
N ILE A 3 26.16 -1.09 8.77
CA ILE A 3 25.56 -0.41 9.93
C ILE A 3 24.24 0.29 9.60
N ILE A 4 24.07 0.77 8.36
CA ILE A 4 22.85 1.45 7.91
C ILE A 4 21.69 0.44 7.88
N LEU A 5 21.93 -0.72 7.30
CA LEU A 5 20.93 -1.79 7.24
C LEU A 5 20.60 -2.31 8.64
N LEU A 6 21.58 -2.51 9.50
CA LEU A 6 21.35 -2.94 10.90
C LEU A 6 20.51 -1.92 11.67
N SER A 7 20.77 -0.62 11.49
CA SER A 7 19.99 0.45 12.10
C SER A 7 18.54 0.46 11.57
N LEU A 8 18.37 0.29 10.27
CA LEU A 8 17.03 0.21 9.65
C LEU A 8 16.23 -0.98 10.20
N ILE A 9 16.84 -2.16 10.23
CA ILE A 9 16.21 -3.38 10.77
C ILE A 9 15.77 -3.16 12.22
N LYS A 10 16.62 -2.59 13.05
CA LYS A 10 16.33 -2.30 14.47
C LYS A 10 15.09 -1.42 14.61
N LYS A 11 15.00 -0.35 13.80
CA LYS A 11 13.86 0.58 13.81
C LYS A 11 12.58 -0.07 13.31
N LEU A 12 12.65 -0.86 12.23
CA LEU A 12 11.52 -1.59 11.70
C LEU A 12 11.01 -2.66 12.68
N ASN A 13 11.92 -3.38 13.35
CA ASN A 13 11.54 -4.38 14.35
C ASN A 13 10.76 -3.76 15.51
N LEU A 14 11.05 -2.52 15.89
CA LEU A 14 10.26 -1.80 16.90
C LEU A 14 8.83 -1.51 16.41
N LEU A 15 8.63 -1.20 15.13
CA LEU A 15 7.32 -0.95 14.56
C LEU A 15 6.50 -2.24 14.43
N PHE A 16 7.09 -3.31 13.88
CA PHE A 16 6.41 -4.59 13.67
C PHE A 16 6.33 -5.46 14.94
N ARG A 17 7.18 -5.16 15.94
CA ARG A 17 7.34 -5.96 17.17
C ARG A 17 7.75 -7.41 16.91
N GLU A 18 8.46 -7.62 15.81
CA GLU A 18 9.04 -8.92 15.44
C GLU A 18 10.22 -8.70 14.49
N GLU A 19 10.98 -9.77 14.28
CA GLU A 19 12.09 -9.80 13.34
C GLU A 19 11.60 -10.23 11.94
N PRO A 20 12.23 -9.69 10.88
CA PRO A 20 11.90 -10.10 9.51
C PRO A 20 12.54 -11.44 9.16
N GLU A 21 11.97 -12.10 8.16
CA GLU A 21 12.70 -13.09 7.39
C GLU A 21 13.68 -12.36 6.47
N ILE A 22 14.95 -12.71 6.53
CA ILE A 22 16.01 -12.05 5.75
C ILE A 22 16.52 -13.00 4.68
N THR A 23 16.45 -12.56 3.42
CA THR A 23 17.06 -13.26 2.29
C THR A 23 18.18 -12.39 1.74
N GLU A 24 19.38 -12.93 1.68
CA GLU A 24 20.55 -12.25 1.14
C GLU A 24 20.82 -12.74 -0.29
N LYS A 25 20.91 -11.79 -1.22
CA LYS A 25 21.37 -11.99 -2.59
C LYS A 25 22.34 -10.87 -2.92
N GLU A 26 23.57 -10.99 -2.46
CA GLU A 26 24.57 -9.92 -2.55
C GLU A 26 24.59 -9.22 -3.92
N PRO A 27 24.60 -7.88 -3.94
CA PRO A 27 24.70 -6.96 -2.79
C PRO A 27 23.37 -6.63 -2.10
N GLU A 28 22.26 -7.26 -2.49
CA GLU A 28 20.91 -6.95 -2.00
C GLU A 28 20.50 -7.81 -0.80
N TYR A 29 19.74 -7.17 0.07
CA TYR A 29 19.08 -7.82 1.22
C TYR A 29 17.58 -7.59 1.10
N PHE A 30 16.81 -8.66 1.27
CA PHE A 30 15.35 -8.63 1.25
C PHE A 30 14.82 -8.97 2.63
N LEU A 31 14.06 -8.02 3.20
CA LEU A 31 13.43 -8.18 4.50
C LEU A 31 11.94 -8.41 4.28
N THR A 32 11.41 -9.48 4.85
CA THR A 32 9.97 -9.78 4.79
C THR A 32 9.41 -9.74 6.20
N TYR A 33 8.54 -8.76 6.46
CA TYR A 33 7.77 -8.67 7.69
C TYR A 33 6.40 -9.30 7.44
N TRP A 34 6.20 -10.49 7.96
CA TRP A 34 4.97 -11.24 7.75
C TRP A 34 3.79 -10.58 8.44
N ASN A 35 2.63 -10.66 7.80
CA ASN A 35 1.41 -10.04 8.32
C ASN A 35 0.76 -10.99 9.35
N PRO A 36 0.65 -10.59 10.63
CA PRO A 36 0.08 -11.43 11.66
C PRO A 36 -1.42 -11.69 11.48
N PHE A 37 -2.09 -10.89 10.64
CA PHE A 37 -3.52 -11.03 10.31
C PHE A 37 -3.76 -11.90 9.07
N GLY A 38 -2.72 -12.50 8.47
CA GLY A 38 -2.84 -13.36 7.30
C GLY A 38 -2.87 -12.67 5.95
N GLY A 39 -2.71 -11.33 5.92
CA GLY A 39 -2.60 -10.56 4.69
C GLY A 39 -1.21 -10.58 4.06
N LYS A 40 -0.99 -9.73 3.06
CA LYS A 40 0.31 -9.59 2.40
C LYS A 40 1.36 -9.04 3.36
N PRO A 41 2.63 -9.51 3.28
CA PRO A 41 3.70 -8.96 4.08
C PRO A 41 4.11 -7.56 3.61
N VAL A 42 4.83 -6.84 4.46
CA VAL A 42 5.63 -5.69 4.05
C VAL A 42 7.01 -6.21 3.65
N GLN A 43 7.46 -5.84 2.46
CA GLN A 43 8.76 -6.22 1.93
C GLN A 43 9.65 -4.99 1.79
N VAL A 44 10.87 -5.11 2.29
CA VAL A 44 11.89 -4.06 2.22
C VAL A 44 13.11 -4.62 1.51
N SER A 45 13.57 -3.93 0.47
CA SER A 45 14.80 -4.29 -0.24
C SER A 45 15.85 -3.23 -0.01
N TYR A 46 17.04 -3.65 0.36
CA TYR A 46 18.18 -2.79 0.62
C TYR A 46 19.37 -3.21 -0.24
N SER A 47 19.99 -2.22 -0.88
CA SER A 47 21.30 -2.33 -1.51
C SER A 47 22.11 -1.09 -1.17
N PRO A 48 23.45 -1.18 -0.90
CA PRO A 48 24.26 -0.02 -0.51
C PRO A 48 24.27 1.10 -1.55
N ALA A 49 24.08 0.79 -2.83
CA ALA A 49 24.19 1.74 -3.93
C ALA A 49 22.86 2.36 -4.39
N ASP A 50 21.74 1.83 -3.91
CA ASP A 50 20.42 2.18 -4.43
C ASP A 50 19.49 2.74 -3.34
N ASP A 51 18.36 3.30 -3.76
CA ASP A 51 17.28 3.67 -2.86
C ASP A 51 16.73 2.43 -2.15
N ILE A 52 16.27 2.61 -0.93
CA ILE A 52 15.55 1.58 -0.20
C ILE A 52 14.17 1.42 -0.81
N LYS A 53 13.82 0.20 -1.19
CA LYS A 53 12.51 -0.10 -1.77
C LYS A 53 11.59 -0.74 -0.73
N VAL A 54 10.38 -0.21 -0.61
CA VAL A 54 9.34 -0.74 0.28
C VAL A 54 8.08 -1.04 -0.51
N ILE A 55 7.55 -2.25 -0.34
CA ILE A 55 6.26 -2.67 -0.90
C ILE A 55 5.30 -2.88 0.27
N LEU A 56 4.25 -2.05 0.34
CA LEU A 56 3.24 -2.14 1.38
C LEU A 56 2.08 -3.06 0.97
N ASN A 57 1.69 -3.02 -0.30
CA ASN A 57 0.70 -3.93 -0.90
C ASN A 57 1.19 -4.44 -2.25
N LYS A 58 1.25 -3.58 -3.27
CA LYS A 58 1.65 -3.96 -4.64
C LYS A 58 2.79 -3.11 -5.19
N THR A 59 2.65 -1.79 -5.13
CA THR A 59 3.55 -0.85 -5.77
C THR A 59 4.77 -0.56 -4.89
N PRO A 60 6.00 -0.70 -5.43
CA PRO A 60 7.19 -0.33 -4.69
C PRO A 60 7.28 1.19 -4.52
N ARG A 61 7.73 1.60 -3.35
CA ARG A 61 8.07 2.98 -3.00
C ARG A 61 9.56 3.06 -2.73
N TYR A 62 10.19 4.13 -3.17
CA TYR A 62 11.64 4.30 -3.11
C TYR A 62 12.00 5.43 -2.16
N TYR A 63 12.98 5.18 -1.30
CA TYR A 63 13.46 6.12 -0.29
C TYR A 63 14.98 6.24 -0.40
N PRO A 64 15.51 7.43 -0.68
CA PRO A 64 16.96 7.67 -0.61
C PRO A 64 17.53 7.28 0.75
N GLN A 65 18.80 6.90 0.77
CA GLN A 65 19.51 6.50 1.99
C GLN A 65 20.05 7.72 2.76
N ASP A 66 19.16 8.61 3.16
CA ASP A 66 19.46 9.74 4.05
C ASP A 66 18.54 9.69 5.28
N GLU A 67 18.86 10.49 6.29
CA GLU A 67 18.15 10.47 7.56
C GLU A 67 16.68 10.88 7.41
N SER A 68 16.39 11.95 6.68
CA SER A 68 15.02 12.43 6.50
C SER A 68 14.15 11.48 5.69
N SER A 69 14.72 10.82 4.68
CA SER A 69 14.03 9.80 3.88
C SER A 69 13.79 8.53 4.69
N THR A 70 14.71 8.14 5.56
CA THR A 70 14.53 7.00 6.47
C THR A 70 13.41 7.28 7.48
N GLU A 71 13.35 8.48 8.05
CA GLU A 71 12.24 8.89 8.92
C GLU A 71 10.90 8.85 8.20
N ARG A 72 10.85 9.31 6.96
CA ARG A 72 9.65 9.23 6.12
C ARG A 72 9.25 7.79 5.83
N LEU A 73 10.20 6.91 5.51
CA LEU A 73 9.97 5.48 5.32
C LEU A 73 9.32 4.86 6.56
N LEU A 74 9.89 5.09 7.72
CA LEU A 74 9.38 4.56 8.99
C LEU A 74 7.98 5.08 9.30
N ARG A 75 7.72 6.36 9.07
CA ARG A 75 6.39 6.95 9.23
C ARG A 75 5.37 6.36 8.27
N ASP A 76 5.72 6.18 7.01
CA ASP A 76 4.82 5.60 6.01
C ASP A 76 4.48 4.15 6.34
N VAL A 77 5.45 3.35 6.77
CA VAL A 77 5.22 1.98 7.24
C VAL A 77 4.33 1.97 8.50
N GLU A 78 4.64 2.79 9.49
CA GLU A 78 3.85 2.88 10.73
C GLU A 78 2.40 3.25 10.43
N ASN A 79 2.18 4.26 9.60
CA ASN A 79 0.83 4.68 9.23
C ASN A 79 0.04 3.56 8.53
N TYR A 80 0.70 2.74 7.72
CA TYR A 80 0.07 1.62 7.05
C TYR A 80 -0.28 0.49 8.01
N ILE A 81 0.66 0.04 8.85
CA ILE A 81 0.40 -1.07 9.78
C ILE A 81 -0.54 -0.71 10.92
N THR A 82 -0.68 0.58 11.24
CA THR A 82 -1.64 1.07 12.25
C THR A 82 -3.02 1.43 11.67
N GLY A 83 -3.21 1.31 10.36
CA GLY A 83 -4.48 1.60 9.68
C GLY A 83 -4.78 3.08 9.48
N LYS A 84 -3.83 3.97 9.67
CA LYS A 84 -3.98 5.41 9.37
C LYS A 84 -3.96 5.66 7.86
N THR A 85 -3.25 4.83 7.12
CA THR A 85 -3.26 4.83 5.66
C THR A 85 -3.71 3.47 5.14
N VAL A 86 -4.24 3.48 3.93
CA VAL A 86 -4.77 2.31 3.23
C VAL A 86 -4.23 2.27 1.80
N SER A 87 -4.23 1.09 1.22
CA SER A 87 -3.91 0.90 -0.18
C SER A 87 -5.20 0.80 -1.00
N LEU A 88 -5.24 1.50 -2.13
CA LEU A 88 -6.33 1.41 -3.09
C LEU A 88 -5.84 0.74 -4.37
N ASP A 89 -6.61 -0.22 -4.83
CA ASP A 89 -6.50 -0.79 -6.17
C ASP A 89 -7.90 -0.97 -6.78
N TYR A 90 -7.97 -1.60 -7.93
CA TYR A 90 -9.26 -1.86 -8.57
C TYR A 90 -9.29 -3.23 -9.22
N THR A 91 -10.51 -3.77 -9.36
CA THR A 91 -10.78 -5.01 -10.06
C THR A 91 -11.80 -4.74 -11.16
N ASP A 92 -11.52 -5.15 -12.39
CA ASP A 92 -12.45 -4.99 -13.50
C ASP A 92 -13.62 -6.00 -13.44
N HIS A 93 -14.57 -5.87 -14.36
CA HIS A 93 -15.74 -6.74 -14.42
C HIS A 93 -15.43 -8.19 -14.83
N HIS A 94 -14.23 -8.45 -15.33
CA HIS A 94 -13.72 -9.80 -15.60
C HIS A 94 -13.02 -10.43 -14.41
N GLY A 95 -12.89 -9.72 -13.29
CA GLY A 95 -12.16 -10.17 -12.10
C GLY A 95 -10.65 -9.93 -12.15
N ASN A 96 -10.16 -9.16 -13.13
CA ASN A 96 -8.75 -8.83 -13.22
C ASN A 96 -8.40 -7.68 -12.27
N GLU A 97 -7.47 -7.93 -11.36
CA GLU A 97 -6.96 -6.91 -10.46
C GLU A 97 -5.95 -5.99 -11.15
N SER A 98 -5.93 -4.72 -10.77
CA SER A 98 -4.87 -3.79 -11.18
C SER A 98 -3.50 -4.26 -10.68
N LYS A 99 -2.46 -4.03 -11.49
CA LYS A 99 -1.08 -4.40 -11.13
C LYS A 99 -0.44 -3.44 -10.13
N THR A 100 -0.99 -2.25 -10.01
CA THR A 100 -0.51 -1.17 -9.14
C THR A 100 -1.55 -0.80 -8.11
N ASP A 101 -1.10 -0.18 -7.03
CA ASP A 101 -1.94 0.40 -6.00
C ASP A 101 -1.48 1.81 -5.67
N ARG A 102 -2.29 2.51 -4.89
CA ARG A 102 -1.96 3.85 -4.36
C ARG A 102 -2.31 3.90 -2.89
N ILE A 103 -1.52 4.65 -2.15
CA ILE A 103 -1.70 4.83 -0.71
C ILE A 103 -2.35 6.19 -0.43
N THR A 104 -3.33 6.20 0.45
CA THR A 104 -3.98 7.42 0.93
C THR A 104 -4.34 7.29 2.40
N LYS A 105 -4.75 8.40 3.03
CA LYS A 105 -5.29 8.37 4.38
C LYS A 105 -6.56 7.52 4.42
N ALA A 106 -6.72 6.70 5.45
CA ALA A 106 -7.91 5.88 5.63
C ALA A 106 -9.18 6.74 5.68
N SER A 107 -9.12 7.90 6.35
CA SER A 107 -10.23 8.84 6.44
C SER A 107 -10.68 9.39 5.07
N ASP A 108 -9.78 9.51 4.10
CA ASP A 108 -10.09 9.98 2.75
C ASP A 108 -10.78 8.91 1.89
N ALA A 109 -10.71 7.64 2.30
CA ALA A 109 -11.31 6.51 1.60
C ALA A 109 -12.64 6.05 2.19
N GLU A 110 -13.06 6.63 3.31
CA GLU A 110 -14.34 6.33 3.96
C GLU A 110 -15.49 7.13 3.33
N ALA A 111 -16.69 6.55 3.35
CA ALA A 111 -17.94 7.22 2.99
C ALA A 111 -17.88 8.01 1.66
N LEU A 112 -17.28 7.43 0.63
CA LEU A 112 -17.16 8.08 -0.68
C LEU A 112 -18.50 8.09 -1.43
N THR A 113 -18.75 9.21 -2.13
CA THR A 113 -19.77 9.34 -3.17
C THR A 113 -19.12 9.06 -4.54
N PRO A 114 -19.90 8.86 -5.64
CA PRO A 114 -19.30 8.75 -6.98
C PRO A 114 -18.38 9.91 -7.32
N GLU A 115 -18.77 11.14 -6.97
CA GLU A 115 -18.00 12.35 -7.25
C GLU A 115 -16.71 12.40 -6.42
N SER A 116 -16.77 12.10 -5.12
CA SER A 116 -15.60 12.13 -4.25
C SER A 116 -14.63 10.98 -4.55
N LEU A 117 -15.12 9.83 -5.03
CA LEU A 117 -14.27 8.73 -5.50
C LEU A 117 -13.49 9.15 -6.75
N VAL A 118 -14.12 9.84 -7.70
CA VAL A 118 -13.44 10.38 -8.89
C VAL A 118 -12.34 11.37 -8.47
N GLU A 119 -12.65 12.30 -7.58
CA GLU A 119 -11.69 13.28 -7.07
C GLU A 119 -10.49 12.60 -6.38
N LEU A 120 -10.76 11.60 -5.53
CA LEU A 120 -9.71 10.83 -4.85
C LEU A 120 -8.84 10.09 -5.87
N ALA A 121 -9.44 9.36 -6.81
CA ALA A 121 -8.72 8.58 -7.81
C ALA A 121 -7.79 9.43 -8.68
N ILE A 122 -8.22 10.64 -9.05
CA ILE A 122 -7.39 11.60 -9.78
C ILE A 122 -6.24 12.09 -8.90
N ARG A 123 -6.53 12.51 -7.68
CA ARG A 123 -5.55 13.07 -6.74
C ARG A 123 -4.41 12.08 -6.44
N ILE A 124 -4.72 10.82 -6.24
CA ILE A 124 -3.72 9.76 -5.96
C ILE A 124 -3.19 9.07 -7.22
N ASN A 125 -3.63 9.50 -8.38
CA ASN A 125 -3.25 8.94 -9.68
C ASN A 125 -3.53 7.43 -9.79
N LEU A 126 -4.70 6.99 -9.31
CA LEU A 126 -5.14 5.59 -9.41
C LEU A 126 -5.68 5.28 -10.81
N LEU A 127 -6.65 6.08 -11.27
CA LEU A 127 -7.27 6.01 -12.59
C LEU A 127 -7.71 7.42 -13.02
N ASN A 128 -7.76 7.66 -14.32
CA ASN A 128 -8.42 8.86 -14.84
C ASN A 128 -9.95 8.73 -14.71
N SER A 129 -10.66 9.84 -14.82
CA SER A 129 -12.11 9.89 -14.59
C SER A 129 -12.91 9.04 -15.59
N VAL A 130 -12.46 8.95 -16.85
CA VAL A 130 -13.13 8.17 -17.90
C VAL A 130 -13.02 6.67 -17.60
N ASP A 131 -11.81 6.20 -17.32
CA ASP A 131 -11.55 4.79 -17.02
C ASP A 131 -12.24 4.35 -15.72
N LEU A 132 -12.28 5.21 -14.71
CA LEU A 132 -12.97 4.93 -13.45
C LEU A 132 -14.48 4.79 -13.67
N LYS A 133 -15.10 5.70 -14.43
CA LYS A 133 -16.51 5.63 -14.75
C LYS A 133 -16.83 4.37 -15.54
N TYR A 134 -16.02 4.03 -16.54
CA TYR A 134 -16.15 2.80 -17.31
C TYR A 134 -16.06 1.57 -16.41
N LEU A 135 -15.07 1.51 -15.53
CA LEU A 135 -14.87 0.43 -14.56
C LEU A 135 -16.15 0.19 -13.73
N LEU A 136 -16.65 1.26 -13.09
CA LEU A 136 -17.80 1.17 -12.17
C LEU A 136 -19.10 0.82 -12.89
N VAL A 137 -19.37 1.40 -14.06
CA VAL A 137 -20.57 1.13 -14.86
C VAL A 137 -20.62 -0.32 -15.32
N ASN A 138 -19.46 -0.92 -15.60
CA ASN A 138 -19.36 -2.32 -16.04
C ASN A 138 -19.26 -3.34 -14.89
N GLY A 139 -19.44 -2.92 -13.64
CA GLY A 139 -19.45 -3.82 -12.49
C GLY A 139 -18.08 -4.07 -11.83
N GLY A 140 -17.08 -3.29 -12.19
CA GLY A 140 -15.80 -3.30 -11.49
C GLY A 140 -15.89 -2.68 -10.10
N THR A 141 -14.85 -2.84 -9.31
CA THR A 141 -14.77 -2.34 -7.93
C THR A 141 -13.49 -1.55 -7.69
N VAL A 142 -13.56 -0.58 -6.78
CA VAL A 142 -12.38 0.02 -6.17
C VAL A 142 -12.23 -0.60 -4.79
N ASN A 143 -11.06 -1.17 -4.53
CA ASN A 143 -10.79 -1.98 -3.35
C ASN A 143 -9.93 -1.17 -2.36
N ILE A 144 -10.29 -1.25 -1.09
CA ILE A 144 -9.59 -0.58 0.01
C ILE A 144 -8.97 -1.67 0.87
N HIS A 145 -7.65 -1.66 0.97
CA HIS A 145 -6.88 -2.66 1.71
C HIS A 145 -6.20 -2.05 2.92
N PHE A 146 -6.48 -2.62 4.07
CA PHE A 146 -5.79 -2.33 5.33
C PHE A 146 -4.66 -3.35 5.56
N TRP A 147 -3.74 -3.04 6.45
CA TRP A 147 -2.80 -4.03 6.97
C TRP A 147 -3.54 -5.23 7.58
N ASP A 148 -4.59 -4.98 8.36
CA ASP A 148 -5.53 -5.99 8.82
C ASP A 148 -6.60 -6.24 7.73
N PRO A 149 -6.54 -7.36 6.99
CA PRO A 149 -7.48 -7.62 5.89
C PRO A 149 -8.93 -7.82 6.37
N GLY A 150 -9.15 -8.03 7.66
CA GLY A 150 -10.50 -8.06 8.24
C GLY A 150 -11.21 -6.71 8.18
N LYS A 151 -10.48 -5.64 7.92
CA LYS A 151 -11.03 -4.27 7.75
C LYS A 151 -11.21 -3.88 6.30
N ASP A 152 -10.81 -4.71 5.35
CA ASP A 152 -10.91 -4.42 3.92
C ASP A 152 -12.36 -4.27 3.48
N PHE A 153 -12.57 -3.38 2.54
CA PHE A 153 -13.85 -3.21 1.88
C PHE A 153 -13.66 -2.72 0.44
N ARG A 154 -14.73 -2.65 -0.32
CA ARG A 154 -14.70 -2.18 -1.70
C ARG A 154 -15.93 -1.34 -2.03
N TYR A 155 -15.78 -0.50 -3.03
CA TYR A 155 -16.86 0.28 -3.59
C TYR A 155 -17.33 -0.34 -4.90
N ARG A 156 -18.65 -0.49 -5.03
CA ARG A 156 -19.34 -0.89 -6.26
C ARG A 156 -20.44 0.11 -6.56
N GLN A 157 -20.62 0.44 -7.83
CA GLN A 157 -21.73 1.26 -8.27
C GLN A 157 -22.97 0.39 -8.46
N ILE A 158 -24.10 0.81 -7.87
CA ILE A 158 -25.43 0.19 -8.06
C ILE A 158 -26.39 1.31 -8.44
N GLY A 159 -26.83 1.31 -9.72
CA GLY A 159 -27.57 2.44 -10.28
C GLY A 159 -26.72 3.69 -10.31
N SER A 160 -27.21 4.77 -9.68
CA SER A 160 -26.49 6.04 -9.53
C SER A 160 -25.74 6.17 -8.19
N SER A 161 -25.78 5.15 -7.34
CA SER A 161 -25.20 5.16 -5.99
C SER A 161 -23.93 4.33 -5.93
N LEU A 162 -23.01 4.78 -5.09
CA LEU A 162 -21.82 4.01 -4.74
C LEU A 162 -22.10 3.26 -3.43
N LYS A 163 -21.90 1.95 -3.43
CA LYS A 163 -22.07 1.12 -2.24
C LYS A 163 -20.76 0.55 -1.75
N LYS A 164 -20.56 0.65 -0.45
CA LYS A 164 -19.50 -0.02 0.29
C LYS A 164 -19.95 -1.45 0.59
N ILE A 165 -19.11 -2.41 0.16
CA ILE A 165 -19.37 -3.84 0.35
C ILE A 165 -18.30 -4.46 1.21
#